data_bca23f5e561e0d9b3f244148f2de04f0
#
_entry.id   bca23f5e561e0d9b3f244148f2de04f0
#
_cell.length_a   1.000
_cell.length_b   1.000
_cell.length_c   1.000
_cell.angle_alpha   90.00
_cell.angle_beta   90.00
_cell.angle_gamma   90.00
#
_symmetry.space_group_name_H-M   'P 1'
#
loop_
_entity.id
_entity.type
_entity.pdbx_description
1 polymer ?
#
loop_
_entity_poly.entity_id
_entity_poly.type
_entity_poly.pdbx_seq_one_letter_code
_entity_poly.pdbx_strand_id
1 'polypeptide(L)'
;MLKAPFIAAFLASMTFSPAFAQDLCNDAHMKQMDGMIAKMTDPAKQKESTAALDQSKAAMKAGNNAECMKYMNEAHKAMGL
;
A
#
# COMPACT_ATOMS: atom_id res chain seq x y z
N MET A 1 -14.78 24.81 33.32
CA MET A 1 -14.68 24.68 32.67
C MET A 1 -14.19 23.96 31.89
N LEU A 2 -14.25 23.77 31.80
CA LEU A 2 -13.95 23.33 31.11
C LEU A 2 -13.55 22.84 30.29
N LYS A 3 -13.49 22.84 30.15
CA LYS A 3 -13.14 22.62 29.35
C LYS A 3 -12.62 21.87 28.78
N ALA A 4 -12.61 21.63 28.80
CA ALA A 4 -12.14 21.03 28.22
C ALA A 4 -11.93 20.28 27.66
N PRO A 5 -12.05 20.15 27.58
CA PRO A 5 -11.76 19.40 26.86
C PRO A 5 -11.57 19.11 25.88
N PHE A 6 -11.76 19.27 25.66
CA PHE A 6 -11.71 19.06 24.62
C PHE A 6 -11.03 18.52 24.01
N ILE A 7 -11.09 18.48 24.19
CA ILE A 7 -10.66 18.17 23.59
C ILE A 7 -10.19 17.35 23.19
N ALA A 8 -10.17 17.20 23.40
CA ALA A 8 -9.71 16.55 22.95
C ALA A 8 -9.79 15.89 22.21
N ALA A 9 -10.23 15.80 22.02
CA ALA A 9 -10.39 15.28 21.23
C ALA A 9 -9.86 15.06 20.24
N PHE A 10 -9.66 15.31 20.09
CA PHE A 10 -9.31 15.19 19.10
C PHE A 10 -8.53 14.49 18.79
N LEU A 11 -8.70 14.54 19.12
CA LEU A 11 -7.97 14.21 18.84
C LEU A 11 -7.58 13.08 18.40
N ALA A 12 -7.43 12.88 18.68
CA ALA A 12 -7.22 11.53 18.36
C ALA A 12 -7.53 11.13 17.00
N SER A 13 -8.46 11.69 16.63
CA SER A 13 -9.08 11.37 15.43
C SER A 13 -8.16 11.28 14.26
N MET A 14 -7.34 12.18 14.12
CA MET A 14 -6.61 12.25 12.89
C MET A 14 -5.58 11.19 12.73
N THR A 15 -5.30 10.50 13.73
CA THR A 15 -4.16 9.63 13.66
C THR A 15 -4.38 8.38 12.85
N PHE A 16 -5.57 7.92 12.75
CA PHE A 16 -5.78 6.64 12.11
C PHE A 16 -5.67 6.67 10.59
N SER A 17 -5.88 7.79 9.98
CA SER A 17 -5.86 7.83 8.53
C SER A 17 -4.53 7.43 7.92
N PRO A 18 -3.41 7.96 8.36
CA PRO A 18 -2.12 7.56 7.78
C PRO A 18 -1.81 6.09 7.99
N ALA A 19 -2.26 5.54 9.06
CA ALA A 19 -1.99 4.14 9.33
C ALA A 19 -2.62 3.24 8.27
N PHE A 20 -3.79 3.58 7.82
CA PHE A 20 -4.42 2.80 6.77
C PHE A 20 -3.63 2.85 5.48
N ALA A 21 -3.16 4.03 5.14
CA ALA A 21 -2.45 4.20 3.89
C ALA A 21 -1.17 3.39 3.86
N GLN A 22 -0.62 3.10 5.03
CA GLN A 22 0.65 2.40 5.09
C GLN A 22 0.54 0.89 5.11
N ASP A 23 -0.67 0.39 5.14
CA ASP A 23 -0.89 -1.01 5.37
C ASP A 23 -1.06 -1.83 4.10
N LEU A 24 -0.39 -1.43 3.03
CA LEU A 24 -0.47 -2.16 1.78
C LEU A 24 0.56 -3.27 1.67
N CYS A 25 1.58 -3.25 2.52
CA CYS A 25 2.62 -4.26 2.49
C CYS A 25 2.27 -5.40 3.41
N ASN A 26 1.37 -6.24 2.95
CA ASN A 26 0.94 -7.41 3.69
C ASN A 26 0.55 -8.50 2.69
N ASP A 27 0.49 -9.73 3.17
CA ASP A 27 0.24 -10.88 2.31
C ASP A 27 -1.11 -10.81 1.61
N ALA A 28 -2.12 -10.33 2.30
CA ALA A 28 -3.46 -10.27 1.73
C ALA A 28 -3.48 -9.31 0.53
N HIS A 29 -2.85 -8.16 0.68
CA HIS A 29 -2.81 -7.20 -0.41
C HIS A 29 -1.95 -7.70 -1.56
N MET A 30 -0.84 -8.38 -1.25
CA MET A 30 0.00 -8.98 -2.29
C MET A 30 -0.77 -9.97 -3.13
N LYS A 31 -1.58 -10.81 -2.51
CA LYS A 31 -2.41 -11.76 -3.23
C LYS A 31 -3.45 -11.07 -4.08
N GLN A 32 -4.04 -10.01 -3.55
CA GLN A 32 -5.01 -9.24 -4.30
C GLN A 32 -4.37 -8.64 -5.55
N MET A 33 -3.17 -8.10 -5.41
CA MET A 33 -2.45 -7.53 -6.53
C MET A 33 -2.10 -8.59 -7.56
N ASP A 34 -1.66 -9.78 -7.11
CA ASP A 34 -1.40 -10.88 -8.02
C ASP A 34 -2.63 -11.21 -8.87
N GLY A 35 -3.78 -11.26 -8.23
CA GLY A 35 -5.03 -11.55 -8.91
C GLY A 35 -5.40 -10.49 -9.93
N MET A 36 -5.18 -9.22 -9.58
CA MET A 36 -5.46 -8.13 -10.50
C MET A 36 -4.51 -8.14 -11.70
N ILE A 37 -3.24 -8.40 -11.46
CA ILE A 37 -2.27 -8.48 -12.53
C ILE A 37 -2.60 -9.62 -13.47
N ALA A 38 -3.03 -10.75 -12.93
CA ALA A 38 -3.38 -11.90 -13.75
C ALA A 38 -4.51 -11.61 -14.73
N LYS A 39 -5.34 -10.62 -14.41
CA LYS A 39 -6.47 -10.24 -15.26
C LYS A 39 -6.13 -9.13 -16.24
N MET A 40 -4.93 -8.61 -16.21
CA MET A 40 -4.54 -7.55 -17.12
C MET A 40 -4.42 -8.08 -18.52
N THR A 41 -4.85 -7.27 -19.48
CA THR A 41 -4.84 -7.67 -20.89
C THR A 41 -3.69 -7.07 -21.68
N ASP A 42 -3.06 -6.03 -21.15
CA ASP A 42 -1.91 -5.41 -21.80
C ASP A 42 -0.62 -6.11 -21.35
N PRO A 43 0.04 -6.87 -22.24
CA PRO A 43 1.21 -7.65 -21.81
C PRO A 43 2.35 -6.78 -21.29
N ALA A 44 2.55 -5.60 -21.86
CA ALA A 44 3.64 -4.73 -21.41
C ALA A 44 3.38 -4.22 -20.02
N LYS A 45 2.16 -3.78 -19.75
CA LYS A 45 1.81 -3.30 -18.42
C LYS A 45 1.74 -4.41 -17.41
N GLN A 46 1.31 -5.58 -17.83
CA GLN A 46 1.30 -6.74 -16.96
C GLN A 46 2.71 -7.10 -16.50
N LYS A 47 3.66 -7.09 -17.42
CA LYS A 47 5.03 -7.38 -17.09
C LYS A 47 5.63 -6.32 -16.16
N GLU A 48 5.35 -5.08 -16.43
CA GLU A 48 5.82 -3.97 -15.61
C GLU A 48 5.26 -4.04 -14.20
N SER A 49 3.97 -4.32 -14.11
CA SER A 49 3.30 -4.45 -12.81
C SER A 49 3.86 -5.61 -12.03
N THR A 50 4.09 -6.73 -12.69
CA THR A 50 4.65 -7.91 -12.05
C THR A 50 6.03 -7.64 -11.50
N ALA A 51 6.87 -6.97 -12.29
CA ALA A 51 8.23 -6.66 -11.84
C ALA A 51 8.21 -5.76 -10.61
N ALA A 52 7.37 -4.75 -10.62
CA ALA A 52 7.26 -3.84 -9.47
C ALA A 52 6.73 -4.57 -8.24
N LEU A 53 5.72 -5.41 -8.43
CA LEU A 53 5.15 -6.14 -7.31
C LEU A 53 6.15 -7.12 -6.72
N ASP A 54 6.94 -7.77 -7.56
CA ASP A 54 7.97 -8.69 -7.08
C ASP A 54 8.99 -7.97 -6.22
N GLN A 55 9.37 -6.77 -6.59
CA GLN A 55 10.27 -5.98 -5.77
C GLN A 55 9.64 -5.56 -4.46
N SER A 56 8.36 -5.23 -4.50
CA SER A 56 7.63 -4.91 -3.28
C SER A 56 7.61 -6.10 -2.34
N LYS A 57 7.37 -7.30 -2.87
CA LYS A 57 7.37 -8.52 -2.07
C LYS A 57 8.73 -8.78 -1.45
N ALA A 58 9.79 -8.60 -2.22
CA ALA A 58 11.14 -8.82 -1.72
C ALA A 58 11.46 -7.85 -0.59
N ALA A 59 11.08 -6.59 -0.75
CA ALA A 59 11.30 -5.59 0.29
C ALA A 59 10.52 -5.92 1.54
N MET A 60 9.29 -6.40 1.38
CA MET A 60 8.47 -6.80 2.52
C MET A 60 9.14 -7.93 3.30
N LYS A 61 9.65 -8.92 2.59
CA LYS A 61 10.33 -10.04 3.24
C LYS A 61 11.60 -9.61 3.95
N ALA A 62 12.26 -8.61 3.42
CA ALA A 62 13.47 -8.07 4.03
C ALA A 62 13.18 -7.16 5.22
N GLY A 63 11.93 -6.89 5.49
CA GLY A 63 11.55 -5.97 6.56
C GLY A 63 11.71 -4.51 6.22
N ASN A 64 11.86 -4.19 4.94
CA ASN A 64 12.02 -2.82 4.50
C ASN A 64 10.68 -2.27 4.02
N ASN A 65 9.92 -1.73 4.96
CA ASN A 65 8.57 -1.29 4.65
C ASN A 65 8.55 -0.08 3.73
N ALA A 66 9.51 0.81 3.86
CA ALA A 66 9.56 2.00 3.01
C ALA A 66 9.75 1.62 1.55
N GLU A 67 10.66 0.69 1.26
CA GLU A 67 10.86 0.23 -0.10
C GLU A 67 9.67 -0.59 -0.60
N CYS A 68 9.09 -1.39 0.27
CA CYS A 68 7.91 -2.15 -0.08
C CYS A 68 6.81 -1.21 -0.57
N MET A 69 6.56 -0.14 0.16
CA MET A 69 5.54 0.84 -0.24
C MET A 69 5.90 1.55 -1.52
N LYS A 70 7.18 1.86 -1.71
CA LYS A 70 7.64 2.51 -2.93
C LYS A 70 7.31 1.67 -4.16
N TYR A 71 7.70 0.39 -4.13
CA TYR A 71 7.44 -0.49 -5.26
C TYR A 71 5.97 -0.84 -5.40
N MET A 72 5.24 -0.87 -4.29
CA MET A 72 3.80 -1.06 -4.35
C MET A 72 3.13 0.09 -5.10
N ASN A 73 3.56 1.32 -4.83
CA ASN A 73 3.04 2.48 -5.57
C ASN A 73 3.38 2.39 -7.05
N GLU A 74 4.56 1.89 -7.39
CA GLU A 74 4.93 1.73 -8.78
C GLU A 74 4.07 0.66 -9.46
N ALA A 75 3.78 -0.42 -8.75
CA ALA A 75 2.88 -1.43 -9.28
C ALA A 75 1.49 -0.85 -9.54
N HIS A 76 0.98 -0.04 -8.60
CA HIS A 76 -0.30 0.61 -8.79
C HIS A 76 -0.31 1.50 -10.03
N LYS A 77 0.74 2.26 -10.22
CA LYS A 77 0.84 3.13 -11.40
C LYS A 77 0.84 2.31 -12.68
N ALA A 78 1.60 1.24 -12.71
CA ALA A 78 1.68 0.40 -13.89
C ALA A 78 0.33 -0.24 -14.21
N MET A 79 -0.47 -0.47 -13.19
CA MET A 79 -1.81 -1.03 -13.35
C MET A 79 -2.87 0.03 -13.67
N GLY A 80 -2.51 1.29 -13.65
CA GLY A 80 -3.45 2.37 -13.91
C GLY A 80 -4.31 2.76 -12.72
N LEU A 81 -3.82 2.47 -11.54
CA LEU A 81 -4.58 2.76 -10.31
C LEU A 81 -4.17 4.10 -9.67
#